data_9cdb29e9ad7ba08c654ec55f3c8308bd
#
_entry.id   9cdb29e9ad7ba08c654ec55f3c8308bd
#
_cell.length_a   1.000
_cell.length_b   1.000
_cell.length_c   1.000
_cell.angle_alpha   90.00
_cell.angle_beta   90.00
_cell.angle_gamma   90.00
#
_symmetry.space_group_name_H-M   'P 1'
#
loop_
_entity.id
_entity.type
_entity.pdbx_description
1 polymer ?
#
loop_
_entity_poly.entity_id
_entity_poly.type
_entity_poly.pdbx_seq_one_letter_code
_entity_poly.pdbx_strand_id
1 'polypeptide(L)'
;MDVMILSGGYGIDGSCGVVVNEVQARLQKRAMRASIFRNDVTAPPIIGTPGCWESDVVKQLREMASKSDALVLISPEYHGTMSSTMKLQLDWLSKEQLAGKPVALVSLLGGKSNTSTLNHMRHVCRWLGALCIPEQIAIP
;
A
#
# COMPACT_ATOMS: atom_id res chain seq x y z
N MET A 1 -5.07 16.40 -6.85
CA MET A 1 -5.19 14.95 -6.70
C MET A 1 -4.49 14.54 -5.42
N ASP A 2 -5.16 13.77 -4.60
CA ASP A 2 -4.66 13.25 -3.34
C ASP A 2 -4.27 11.78 -3.52
N VAL A 3 -3.01 11.46 -3.26
CA VAL A 3 -2.48 10.11 -3.44
C VAL A 3 -2.05 9.56 -2.08
N MET A 4 -2.58 8.40 -1.71
CA MET A 4 -2.18 7.69 -0.50
C MET A 4 -1.10 6.64 -0.83
N ILE A 5 -0.04 6.61 -0.04
CA ILE A 5 1.03 5.62 -0.16
C ILE A 5 0.89 4.61 0.99
N LEU A 6 0.77 3.33 0.65
CA LEU A 6 0.86 2.21 1.58
C LEU A 6 2.19 1.49 1.41
N SER A 7 2.91 1.31 2.52
CA SER A 7 4.17 0.56 2.56
C SER A 7 4.01 -0.77 3.28
N GLY A 8 4.53 -1.82 2.68
CA GLY A 8 4.69 -3.12 3.31
C GLY A 8 6.06 -3.32 3.99
N GLY A 9 6.88 -2.27 4.03
CA GLY A 9 8.21 -2.32 4.65
C GLY A 9 8.18 -2.05 6.16
N TYR A 10 9.34 -2.21 6.81
CA TYR A 10 9.48 -2.10 8.27
C TYR A 10 9.59 -0.69 8.81
N GLY A 11 9.84 0.31 8.00
CA GLY A 11 10.05 1.65 8.48
C GLY A 11 10.60 2.56 7.40
N ILE A 12 10.94 3.78 7.78
CA ILE A 12 11.39 4.80 6.83
C ILE A 12 12.86 4.67 6.44
N ASP A 13 13.65 3.95 7.21
CA ASP A 13 15.10 3.80 6.98
C ASP A 13 15.46 2.57 6.13
N GLY A 14 14.52 1.67 5.88
CA GLY A 14 14.71 0.50 5.03
C GLY A 14 14.54 0.79 3.54
N SER A 15 14.83 -0.20 2.69
CA SER A 15 14.73 -0.07 1.23
C SER A 15 13.33 0.40 0.78
N CYS A 16 12.27 -0.11 1.41
CA CYS A 16 10.92 0.37 1.13
C CYS A 16 10.73 1.84 1.51
N GLY A 17 11.31 2.29 2.62
CA GLY A 17 11.24 3.68 3.06
C GLY A 17 11.90 4.62 2.07
N VAL A 18 13.05 4.24 1.52
CA VAL A 18 13.71 5.02 0.46
C VAL A 18 12.79 5.19 -0.75
N VAL A 19 12.15 4.11 -1.19
CA VAL A 19 11.22 4.15 -2.33
C VAL A 19 9.97 4.96 -2.01
N VAL A 20 9.41 4.83 -0.81
CA VAL A 20 8.27 5.64 -0.34
C VAL A 20 8.59 7.13 -0.41
N ASN A 21 9.75 7.53 0.11
CA ASN A 21 10.20 8.93 0.10
C ASN A 21 10.41 9.46 -1.32
N GLU A 22 11.00 8.66 -2.20
CA GLU A 22 11.20 9.03 -3.61
C GLU A 22 9.87 9.17 -4.35
N VAL A 23 8.93 8.24 -4.16
CA VAL A 23 7.58 8.33 -4.73
C VAL A 23 6.86 9.58 -4.23
N GLN A 24 6.89 9.84 -2.93
CA GLN A 24 6.29 11.05 -2.35
C GLN A 24 6.87 12.31 -2.98
N ALA A 25 8.21 12.43 -3.06
CA ALA A 25 8.88 13.59 -3.65
C ALA A 25 8.49 13.79 -5.13
N ARG A 26 8.39 12.70 -5.91
CA ARG A 26 7.98 12.77 -7.32
C ARG A 26 6.53 13.20 -7.50
N LEU A 27 5.63 12.73 -6.64
CA LEU A 27 4.22 13.16 -6.66
C LEU A 27 4.11 14.65 -6.33
N GLN A 28 4.82 15.11 -5.30
CA GLN A 28 4.83 16.53 -4.90
C GLN A 28 5.38 17.44 -6.00
N LYS A 29 6.44 17.02 -6.71
CA LYS A 29 6.96 17.75 -7.90
C LYS A 29 5.93 17.88 -9.02
N ARG A 30 4.91 17.03 -9.05
CA ARG A 30 3.77 17.09 -10.00
C ARG A 30 2.54 17.76 -9.42
N ALA A 31 2.70 18.53 -8.35
CA ALA A 31 1.61 19.22 -7.64
C ALA A 31 0.50 18.28 -7.14
N MET A 32 0.83 17.03 -6.84
CA MET A 32 -0.05 16.08 -6.17
C MET A 32 0.21 16.12 -4.66
N ARG A 33 -0.84 16.01 -3.85
CA ARG A 33 -0.70 15.81 -2.42
C ARG A 33 -0.47 14.32 -2.16
N ALA A 34 0.61 13.99 -1.47
CA ALA A 34 0.97 12.62 -1.14
C ALA A 34 0.94 12.41 0.37
N SER A 35 0.10 11.51 0.85
CA SER A 35 0.01 11.09 2.24
C SER A 35 0.54 9.67 2.40
N ILE A 36 1.24 9.41 3.50
CA ILE A 36 1.78 8.09 3.84
C ILE A 36 1.05 7.58 5.07
N PHE A 37 0.48 6.38 4.99
CA PHE A 37 0.01 5.70 6.19
C PHE A 37 1.20 5.11 6.94
N ARG A 38 1.39 5.56 8.19
CA ARG A 38 2.55 5.26 9.01
C ARG A 38 2.34 3.99 9.85
N ASN A 39 2.25 2.85 9.18
CA ASN A 39 2.18 1.54 9.83
C ASN A 39 3.43 1.16 10.61
N ASP A 40 4.56 1.83 10.35
CA ASP A 40 5.81 1.72 11.11
C ASP A 40 5.71 2.39 12.49
N VAL A 41 4.85 3.37 12.65
CA VAL A 41 4.56 4.02 13.94
C VAL A 41 3.48 3.26 14.69
N THR A 42 2.37 2.94 14.02
CA THR A 42 1.27 2.18 14.62
C THR A 42 0.64 1.29 13.54
N ALA A 43 0.85 -0.01 13.66
CA ALA A 43 0.28 -1.00 12.75
C ALA A 43 -1.19 -1.29 13.07
N PRO A 44 -2.02 -1.59 12.06
CA PRO A 44 -3.36 -2.11 12.31
C PRO A 44 -3.28 -3.45 13.06
N PRO A 45 -4.25 -3.75 13.93
CA PRO A 45 -4.30 -5.05 14.61
C PRO A 45 -4.60 -6.17 13.60
N ILE A 46 -4.23 -7.40 13.97
CA ILE A 46 -4.61 -8.60 13.22
C ILE A 46 -6.13 -8.79 13.37
N ILE A 47 -6.81 -9.04 12.25
CA ILE A 47 -8.26 -9.29 12.23
C ILE A 47 -8.59 -10.50 13.09
N GLY A 48 -9.59 -10.35 13.95
CA GLY A 48 -10.02 -11.38 14.90
C GLY A 48 -9.37 -11.29 16.28
N THR A 49 -8.38 -10.41 16.48
CA THR A 49 -7.86 -10.15 17.83
C THR A 49 -8.86 -9.32 18.66
N PRO A 50 -8.88 -9.47 19.99
CA PRO A 50 -9.79 -8.72 20.84
C PRO A 50 -9.64 -7.20 20.62
N GLY A 51 -10.77 -6.51 20.44
CA GLY A 51 -10.81 -5.05 20.24
C GLY A 51 -10.37 -4.57 18.85
N CYS A 52 -10.11 -5.45 17.90
CA CYS A 52 -9.62 -5.04 16.58
C CYS A 52 -10.62 -4.18 15.80
N TRP A 53 -11.92 -4.38 16.02
CA TRP A 53 -12.99 -3.65 15.32
C TRP A 53 -13.17 -2.21 15.80
N GLU A 54 -12.72 -1.91 17.02
CA GLU A 54 -12.77 -0.58 17.64
C GLU A 54 -11.47 0.23 17.44
N SER A 55 -10.50 -0.33 16.70
CA SER A 55 -9.18 0.26 16.51
C SER A 55 -9.24 1.62 15.81
N ASP A 56 -8.70 2.65 16.45
CA ASP A 56 -8.59 3.98 15.88
C ASP A 56 -7.58 4.02 14.71
N VAL A 57 -6.58 3.13 14.72
CA VAL A 57 -5.62 2.97 13.62
C VAL A 57 -6.34 2.48 12.35
N VAL A 58 -7.27 1.54 12.48
CA VAL A 58 -8.10 1.06 11.36
C VAL A 58 -9.02 2.16 10.84
N LYS A 59 -9.64 2.93 11.73
CA LYS A 59 -10.45 4.09 11.34
C LYS A 59 -9.63 5.10 10.55
N GLN A 60 -8.44 5.43 11.03
CA GLN A 60 -7.51 6.33 10.34
C GLN A 60 -7.12 5.80 8.95
N LEU A 61 -6.74 4.51 8.84
CA LEU A 61 -6.39 3.88 7.57
C LEU A 61 -7.53 4.00 6.55
N ARG A 62 -8.75 3.66 6.96
CA ARG A 62 -9.95 3.73 6.12
C ARG A 62 -10.29 5.16 5.73
N GLU A 63 -10.19 6.09 6.66
CA GLU A 63 -10.46 7.51 6.39
C GLU A 63 -9.46 8.09 5.38
N MET A 64 -8.16 7.82 5.56
CA MET A 64 -7.14 8.24 4.60
C MET A 64 -7.38 7.64 3.22
N ALA A 65 -7.69 6.35 3.14
CA ALA A 65 -7.99 5.69 1.88
C ALA A 65 -9.26 6.26 1.23
N SER A 66 -10.30 6.55 2.01
CA SER A 66 -11.55 7.14 1.49
C SER A 66 -11.34 8.53 0.90
N LYS A 67 -10.52 9.37 1.54
CA LYS A 67 -10.22 10.74 1.11
C LYS A 67 -9.26 10.82 -0.08
N SER A 68 -8.55 9.75 -0.38
CA SER A 68 -7.58 9.72 -1.48
C SER A 68 -8.26 9.48 -2.82
N ASP A 69 -7.75 10.12 -3.87
CA ASP A 69 -8.19 9.91 -5.26
C ASP A 69 -7.52 8.67 -5.89
N ALA A 70 -6.31 8.33 -5.43
CA ALA A 70 -5.50 7.23 -5.95
C ALA A 70 -4.58 6.66 -4.85
N LEU A 71 -4.05 5.46 -5.07
CA LEU A 71 -3.10 4.83 -4.16
C LEU A 71 -1.82 4.39 -4.88
N VAL A 72 -0.72 4.30 -4.10
CA VAL A 72 0.50 3.61 -4.48
C VAL A 72 0.77 2.53 -3.43
N LEU A 73 0.88 1.28 -3.86
CA LEU A 73 1.23 0.15 -3.00
C LEU A 73 2.69 -0.21 -3.23
N ILE A 74 3.49 -0.19 -2.17
CA ILE A 74 4.93 -0.46 -2.20
C ILE A 74 5.21 -1.62 -1.24
N SER A 75 5.55 -2.80 -1.76
CA SER A 75 5.77 -3.98 -0.93
C SER A 75 7.08 -4.68 -1.25
N PRO A 76 7.86 -5.10 -0.24
CA PRO A 76 8.93 -6.06 -0.48
C PRO A 76 8.32 -7.40 -0.89
N GLU A 77 9.09 -8.19 -1.63
CA GLU A 77 8.76 -9.58 -1.90
C GLU A 77 9.30 -10.47 -0.80
N TYR A 78 8.44 -11.17 -0.09
CA TYR A 78 8.78 -12.20 0.89
C TYR A 78 8.17 -13.53 0.44
N HIS A 79 9.02 -14.51 0.20
CA HIS A 79 8.58 -15.86 -0.23
C HIS A 79 7.63 -15.82 -1.45
N GLY A 80 7.94 -14.99 -2.43
CA GLY A 80 7.20 -14.91 -3.68
C GLY A 80 5.90 -14.12 -3.63
N THR A 81 5.65 -13.34 -2.59
CA THR A 81 4.43 -12.53 -2.45
C THR A 81 4.69 -11.24 -1.67
N MET A 82 3.65 -10.40 -1.55
CA MET A 82 3.70 -9.20 -0.71
C MET A 82 3.94 -9.54 0.76
N SER A 83 4.49 -8.60 1.51
CA SER A 83 4.67 -8.75 2.95
C SER A 83 3.33 -8.91 3.69
N SER A 84 3.36 -9.56 4.85
CA SER A 84 2.21 -9.63 5.75
C SER A 84 1.71 -8.24 6.16
N THR A 85 2.62 -7.28 6.32
CA THR A 85 2.29 -5.87 6.62
C THR A 85 1.46 -5.24 5.51
N MET A 86 1.81 -5.44 4.23
CA MET A 86 1.00 -4.96 3.12
C MET A 86 -0.37 -5.64 3.11
N LYS A 87 -0.39 -6.96 3.23
CA LYS A 87 -1.65 -7.72 3.19
C LYS A 87 -2.58 -7.34 4.34
N LEU A 88 -2.05 -7.13 5.54
CA LEU A 88 -2.84 -6.71 6.71
C LEU A 88 -3.52 -5.35 6.48
N GLN A 89 -2.81 -4.39 5.91
CA GLN A 89 -3.40 -3.09 5.55
C GLN A 89 -4.53 -3.26 4.54
N LEU A 90 -4.33 -4.09 3.50
CA LEU A 90 -5.33 -4.37 2.48
C LEU A 90 -6.54 -5.15 3.04
N ASP A 91 -6.33 -6.02 4.04
CA ASP A 91 -7.41 -6.76 4.68
C ASP A 91 -8.37 -5.85 5.46
N TRP A 92 -7.89 -4.70 5.94
CA TRP A 92 -8.73 -3.70 6.60
C TRP A 92 -9.46 -2.76 5.64
N LEU A 93 -9.13 -2.77 4.36
CA LEU A 93 -9.78 -1.98 3.31
C LEU A 93 -10.84 -2.80 2.57
N SER A 94 -11.79 -2.13 1.99
CA SER A 94 -12.88 -2.75 1.24
C SER A 94 -13.18 -1.98 -0.05
N LYS A 95 -14.20 -2.44 -0.78
CA LYS A 95 -14.73 -1.72 -1.96
C LYS A 95 -15.21 -0.31 -1.60
N GLU A 96 -15.65 -0.10 -0.38
CA GLU A 96 -16.09 1.22 0.09
C GLU A 96 -14.98 2.28 -0.03
N GLN A 97 -13.72 1.90 0.27
CA GLN A 97 -12.60 2.81 0.18
C GLN A 97 -11.92 2.81 -1.20
N LEU A 98 -11.94 1.68 -1.92
CA LEU A 98 -11.05 1.46 -3.06
C LEU A 98 -11.74 1.32 -4.42
N ALA A 99 -13.05 1.05 -4.49
CA ALA A 99 -13.72 0.83 -5.76
C ALA A 99 -13.56 2.01 -6.72
N GLY A 100 -13.12 1.71 -7.94
CA GLY A 100 -12.93 2.70 -9.01
C GLY A 100 -11.68 3.56 -8.89
N LYS A 101 -10.89 3.42 -7.82
CA LYS A 101 -9.67 4.23 -7.64
C LYS A 101 -8.49 3.65 -8.40
N PRO A 102 -7.70 4.47 -9.12
CA PRO A 102 -6.45 4.03 -9.73
C PRO A 102 -5.42 3.66 -8.66
N VAL A 103 -4.70 2.57 -8.91
CA VAL A 103 -3.66 2.05 -8.01
C VAL A 103 -2.39 1.73 -8.81
N ALA A 104 -1.26 2.30 -8.38
CA ALA A 104 0.05 1.96 -8.88
C ALA A 104 0.72 0.92 -7.96
N LEU A 105 1.49 -0.01 -8.56
CA LEU A 105 2.12 -1.12 -7.86
C LEU A 105 3.64 -1.05 -7.97
N VAL A 106 4.31 -1.20 -6.83
CA VAL A 106 5.77 -1.28 -6.74
C VAL A 106 6.15 -2.46 -5.87
N SER A 107 7.06 -3.31 -6.34
CA SER A 107 7.65 -4.37 -5.53
C SER A 107 9.17 -4.26 -5.46
N LEU A 108 9.77 -4.73 -4.36
CA LEU A 108 11.18 -4.62 -4.06
C LEU A 108 11.76 -5.95 -3.55
N LEU A 109 13.09 -6.11 -3.70
CA LEU A 109 13.89 -7.13 -3.03
C LEU A 109 13.59 -8.58 -3.43
N GLY A 110 12.88 -8.79 -4.53
CA GLY A 110 12.58 -10.13 -5.08
C GLY A 110 13.64 -10.67 -6.04
N GLY A 111 14.83 -10.10 -6.07
CA GLY A 111 15.89 -10.46 -7.01
C GLY A 111 15.55 -10.01 -8.44
N LYS A 112 15.88 -10.86 -9.44
CA LYS A 112 15.65 -10.51 -10.85
C LYS A 112 14.20 -10.52 -11.29
N SER A 113 13.31 -11.10 -10.48
CA SER A 113 11.89 -11.25 -10.82
C SER A 113 11.03 -11.20 -9.55
N ASN A 114 10.57 -10.02 -9.20
CA ASN A 114 9.59 -9.80 -8.13
C ASN A 114 8.18 -9.54 -8.68
N THR A 115 7.90 -10.07 -9.87
CA THR A 115 6.60 -9.91 -10.54
C THR A 115 5.46 -10.66 -9.84
N SER A 116 5.77 -11.71 -9.08
CA SER A 116 4.76 -12.44 -8.30
C SER A 116 4.07 -11.54 -7.29
N THR A 117 4.83 -10.72 -6.57
CA THR A 117 4.28 -9.73 -5.63
C THR A 117 3.35 -8.74 -6.34
N LEU A 118 3.77 -8.22 -7.50
CA LEU A 118 2.95 -7.31 -8.31
C LEU A 118 1.65 -7.98 -8.76
N ASN A 119 1.71 -9.23 -9.21
CA ASN A 119 0.54 -9.99 -9.65
C ASN A 119 -0.42 -10.25 -8.47
N HIS A 120 0.10 -10.61 -7.30
CA HIS A 120 -0.72 -10.84 -6.11
C HIS A 120 -1.36 -9.55 -5.60
N MET A 121 -0.64 -8.43 -5.58
CA MET A 121 -1.24 -7.13 -5.23
C MET A 121 -2.33 -6.74 -6.24
N ARG A 122 -2.12 -6.96 -7.54
CA ARG A 122 -3.12 -6.70 -8.58
C ARG A 122 -4.36 -7.56 -8.39
N HIS A 123 -4.20 -8.83 -8.02
CA HIS A 123 -5.31 -9.73 -7.72
C HIS A 123 -6.14 -9.22 -6.53
N VAL A 124 -5.49 -8.82 -5.44
CA VAL A 124 -6.18 -8.26 -4.26
C VAL A 124 -6.91 -6.96 -4.62
N CYS A 125 -6.25 -6.05 -5.34
CA CYS A 125 -6.86 -4.80 -5.80
C CYS A 125 -8.12 -5.04 -6.63
N ARG A 126 -8.09 -6.05 -7.52
CA ARG A 126 -9.28 -6.45 -8.30
C ARG A 126 -10.45 -6.85 -7.40
N TRP A 127 -10.20 -7.63 -6.35
CA TRP A 127 -11.22 -8.02 -5.37
C TRP A 127 -11.80 -6.81 -4.62
N LEU A 128 -10.96 -5.81 -4.36
CA LEU A 128 -11.35 -4.55 -3.73
C LEU A 128 -11.99 -3.56 -4.71
N GLY A 129 -12.11 -3.92 -5.99
CA GLY A 129 -12.71 -3.07 -7.03
C GLY A 129 -11.83 -1.90 -7.47
N ALA A 130 -10.56 -1.89 -7.10
CA ALA A 130 -9.60 -0.89 -7.52
C ALA A 130 -9.11 -1.13 -8.95
N LEU A 131 -8.66 -0.05 -9.60
CA LEU A 131 -8.19 -0.06 -10.99
C LEU A 131 -6.66 0.04 -11.00
N CYS A 132 -5.98 -1.11 -10.98
CA CYS A 132 -4.53 -1.11 -11.15
C CYS A 132 -4.15 -0.55 -12.52
N ILE A 133 -3.32 0.49 -12.54
CA ILE A 133 -2.78 1.00 -13.80
C ILE A 133 -1.91 -0.06 -14.47
N PRO A 134 -1.76 -0.04 -15.82
CA PRO A 134 -0.94 -1.03 -16.53
C PRO A 134 0.54 -1.00 -16.10
N GLU A 135 1.07 0.19 -15.83
CA GLU A 135 2.45 0.39 -15.40
C GLU A 135 2.65 -0.19 -14.00
N GLN A 136 3.77 -0.87 -13.82
CA GLN A 136 4.19 -1.42 -12.53
C GLN A 136 5.72 -1.42 -12.43
N ILE A 137 6.25 -1.32 -11.23
CA ILE A 137 7.68 -1.19 -10.99
C ILE A 137 8.16 -2.38 -10.16
N ALA A 138 9.15 -3.10 -10.68
CA ALA A 138 9.90 -4.12 -9.96
C ALA A 138 11.32 -3.61 -9.71
N ILE A 139 11.72 -3.49 -8.46
CA ILE A 139 13.05 -3.02 -8.04
C ILE A 139 13.80 -4.22 -7.47
N PRO A 140 14.91 -4.66 -8.13
CA PRO A 140 15.69 -5.82 -7.67
C PRO A 140 16.44 -5.56 -6.37
#